data_77ed3de6c962fe6edc031580bef3201b
#
_entry.id   77ed3de6c962fe6edc031580bef3201b
#
_cell.length_a   1.000
_cell.length_b   1.000
_cell.length_c   1.000
_cell.angle_alpha   90.00
_cell.angle_beta   90.00
_cell.angle_gamma   90.00
#
_symmetry.space_group_name_H-M   'P 1'
#
loop_
_entity.id
_entity.type
_entity.pdbx_description
1 polymer ?
#
loop_
_entity_poly.entity_id
_entity_poly.type
_entity_poly.pdbx_seq_one_letter_code
_entity_poly.pdbx_strand_id
1 'polypeptide(L)'
;SESLTLNTAHQQTPEERFSQLPEPSFADLAHIPGPPESRRSMLYMYRIMRDPLHFSRQGYQEYGAVSRGINFSGWGVTLIGPDAQELILVNRDEIVSSEQGWHTVLYKLFPRGLMLMDNPEHRNHRRALSVAFKIEPMRHYFNGLQRGVARGINQWGTEFKFYPAIKQLTLDLAADAFLGLPWGPEAQRINTAFVDMVQASVTVIRKPIIGTPMWRGIRGRQLLCDFFQQEIPKRRGGDGEDFFSQFCNARNDDGELLSDQEVIDHMNFLMMAAHDTLTSSLTSAVYFLAANPEWMTWACEEVDRQPDISYDNLNDFERLEMVFKE
;
A
#
# COMPACT_ATOMS: atom_id res chain seq x y z
N SER A 1 -20.30 45.00 -10.43
CA SER A 1 -19.81 44.25 -9.27
C SER A 1 -20.68 42.98 -9.15
N GLU A 2 -20.32 41.94 -9.87
CA GLU A 2 -20.90 40.61 -9.72
C GLU A 2 -20.04 39.86 -8.71
N SER A 3 -20.65 39.60 -7.56
CA SER A 3 -20.10 38.71 -6.53
C SER A 3 -20.10 37.28 -7.08
N LEU A 4 -18.91 36.76 -7.35
CA LEU A 4 -18.68 35.34 -7.55
C LEU A 4 -18.99 34.62 -6.23
N THR A 5 -20.20 34.09 -6.13
CA THR A 5 -20.55 33.08 -5.14
C THR A 5 -19.73 31.83 -5.47
N LEU A 6 -18.68 31.60 -4.71
CA LEU A 6 -17.98 30.32 -4.66
C LEU A 6 -19.02 29.24 -4.29
N ASN A 7 -19.38 28.47 -5.28
CA ASN A 7 -20.21 27.29 -5.15
C ASN A 7 -19.43 26.27 -4.31
N THR A 8 -19.73 26.21 -3.01
CA THR A 8 -19.32 25.09 -2.17
C THR A 8 -20.15 23.90 -2.64
N ALA A 9 -19.75 23.31 -3.75
CA ALA A 9 -20.22 21.99 -4.13
C ALA A 9 -19.86 21.08 -2.93
N HIS A 10 -20.87 20.55 -2.24
CA HIS A 10 -20.71 19.45 -1.30
C HIS A 10 -19.87 18.39 -2.04
N GLN A 11 -18.62 18.23 -1.66
CA GLN A 11 -17.81 17.14 -2.16
C GLN A 11 -18.51 15.86 -1.71
N GLN A 12 -19.14 15.19 -2.65
CA GLN A 12 -19.76 13.90 -2.41
C GLN A 12 -18.70 12.96 -1.80
N THR A 13 -19.08 12.25 -0.76
CA THR A 13 -18.21 11.21 -0.24
C THR A 13 -17.94 10.18 -1.35
N PRO A 14 -16.79 9.47 -1.33
CA PRO A 14 -16.55 8.40 -2.31
C PRO A 14 -17.70 7.39 -2.36
N GLU A 15 -18.32 7.11 -1.23
CA GLU A 15 -19.47 6.21 -1.13
C GLU A 15 -20.69 6.74 -1.91
N GLU A 16 -20.99 8.03 -1.82
CA GLU A 16 -22.08 8.67 -2.58
C GLU A 16 -21.76 8.74 -4.08
N ARG A 17 -20.49 8.98 -4.42
CA ARG A 17 -20.03 9.10 -5.81
C ARG A 17 -20.07 7.78 -6.56
N PHE A 18 -19.61 6.69 -5.94
CA PHE A 18 -19.49 5.39 -6.59
C PHE A 18 -20.70 4.48 -6.40
N SER A 19 -21.56 4.72 -5.40
CA SER A 19 -22.83 4.00 -5.24
C SER A 19 -23.78 4.17 -6.43
N GLN A 20 -23.58 5.22 -7.23
CA GLN A 20 -24.38 5.52 -8.41
C GLN A 20 -23.85 4.91 -9.71
N LEU A 21 -22.63 4.34 -9.68
CA LEU A 21 -22.06 3.69 -10.86
C LEU A 21 -22.64 2.29 -11.02
N PRO A 22 -23.22 1.98 -12.19
CA PRO A 22 -23.74 0.64 -12.43
C PRO A 22 -22.61 -0.39 -12.44
N GLU A 23 -22.79 -1.48 -11.69
CA GLU A 23 -21.91 -2.64 -11.86
C GLU A 23 -22.15 -3.25 -13.24
N PRO A 24 -21.07 -3.60 -14.00
CA PRO A 24 -21.24 -4.24 -15.28
C PRO A 24 -21.96 -5.58 -15.13
N SER A 25 -22.96 -5.80 -15.96
CA SER A 25 -23.68 -7.07 -16.06
C SER A 25 -22.96 -8.02 -17.03
N PHE A 26 -23.34 -9.30 -17.01
CA PHE A 26 -22.88 -10.25 -18.03
C PHE A 26 -23.25 -9.77 -19.44
N ALA A 27 -24.42 -9.21 -19.64
CA ALA A 27 -24.89 -8.73 -20.95
C ALA A 27 -24.01 -7.61 -21.51
N ASP A 28 -23.55 -6.70 -20.67
CA ASP A 28 -22.65 -5.60 -21.08
C ASP A 28 -21.32 -6.12 -21.62
N LEU A 29 -20.83 -7.25 -21.12
CA LEU A 29 -19.57 -7.86 -21.48
C LEU A 29 -19.72 -9.07 -22.41
N ALA A 30 -20.91 -9.39 -22.87
CA ALA A 30 -21.19 -10.58 -23.70
C ALA A 30 -20.39 -10.62 -25.02
N HIS A 31 -20.02 -9.46 -25.56
CA HIS A 31 -19.21 -9.31 -26.76
C HIS A 31 -17.70 -9.62 -26.55
N ILE A 32 -17.23 -9.67 -25.30
CA ILE A 32 -15.86 -10.01 -24.94
C ILE A 32 -15.79 -11.52 -24.69
N PRO A 33 -14.78 -12.25 -25.24
CA PRO A 33 -14.59 -13.69 -24.95
C PRO A 33 -14.43 -13.94 -23.46
N GLY A 34 -14.96 -15.07 -22.97
CA GLY A 34 -14.82 -15.40 -21.54
C GLY A 34 -15.83 -16.44 -21.06
N PRO A 35 -15.77 -16.80 -19.76
CA PRO A 35 -16.62 -17.84 -19.20
C PRO A 35 -18.11 -17.51 -19.33
N PRO A 36 -18.98 -18.54 -19.47
CA PRO A 36 -20.43 -18.34 -19.52
C PRO A 36 -20.96 -17.84 -18.16
N GLU A 37 -22.12 -17.21 -18.18
CA GLU A 37 -22.77 -16.67 -16.98
C GLU A 37 -23.00 -17.71 -15.89
N SER A 38 -23.29 -18.93 -16.28
CA SER A 38 -23.51 -20.08 -15.38
C SER A 38 -22.32 -20.42 -14.47
N ARG A 39 -21.09 -19.95 -14.82
CA ARG A 39 -19.90 -20.14 -13.96
C ARG A 39 -19.86 -19.20 -12.74
N ARG A 40 -20.80 -18.28 -12.58
CA ARG A 40 -20.93 -17.46 -11.38
C ARG A 40 -21.39 -18.32 -10.18
N SER A 41 -20.47 -19.08 -9.59
CA SER A 41 -20.74 -19.92 -8.43
C SER A 41 -19.68 -19.78 -7.35
N MET A 42 -20.07 -19.96 -6.09
CA MET A 42 -19.12 -19.94 -4.95
C MET A 42 -18.00 -20.98 -5.12
N LEU A 43 -18.30 -22.13 -5.71
CA LEU A 43 -17.30 -23.17 -5.98
C LEU A 43 -16.27 -22.72 -7.02
N TYR A 44 -16.70 -21.99 -8.06
CA TYR A 44 -15.81 -21.47 -9.07
C TYR A 44 -14.88 -20.39 -8.47
N MET A 45 -15.43 -19.48 -7.67
CA MET A 45 -14.63 -18.47 -6.96
C MET A 45 -13.62 -19.12 -6.01
N TYR A 46 -14.03 -20.14 -5.25
CA TYR A 46 -13.12 -20.89 -4.38
C TYR A 46 -11.96 -21.52 -5.16
N ARG A 47 -12.22 -22.10 -6.33
CA ARG A 47 -11.19 -22.70 -7.18
C ARG A 47 -10.21 -21.66 -7.70
N ILE A 48 -10.69 -20.50 -8.16
CA ILE A 48 -9.83 -19.37 -8.58
C ILE A 48 -8.91 -18.95 -7.43
N MET A 49 -9.44 -18.80 -6.23
CA MET A 49 -8.64 -18.40 -5.06
C MET A 49 -7.59 -19.44 -4.67
N ARG A 50 -7.90 -20.72 -4.84
CA ARG A 50 -6.99 -21.82 -4.47
C ARG A 50 -5.78 -21.91 -5.42
N ASP A 51 -5.99 -21.65 -6.69
CA ASP A 51 -4.93 -21.71 -7.70
C ASP A 51 -5.12 -20.61 -8.78
N PRO A 52 -4.84 -19.35 -8.44
CA PRO A 52 -5.07 -18.23 -9.34
C PRO A 52 -4.20 -18.29 -10.60
N LEU A 53 -2.99 -18.84 -10.51
CA LEU A 53 -2.08 -18.94 -11.67
C LEU A 53 -2.59 -19.93 -12.69
N HIS A 54 -3.08 -21.08 -12.25
CA HIS A 54 -3.69 -22.08 -13.13
C HIS A 54 -4.87 -21.47 -13.91
N PHE A 55 -5.78 -20.82 -13.18
CA PHE A 55 -6.97 -20.20 -13.78
C PHE A 55 -6.63 -19.05 -14.73
N SER A 56 -5.64 -18.23 -14.39
CA SER A 56 -5.19 -17.15 -15.26
C SER A 56 -4.56 -17.69 -16.55
N ARG A 57 -3.72 -18.72 -16.47
CA ARG A 57 -3.12 -19.39 -17.63
C ARG A 57 -4.18 -20.06 -18.51
N GLN A 58 -5.11 -20.79 -17.90
CA GLN A 58 -6.21 -21.42 -18.63
C GLN A 58 -7.09 -20.36 -19.32
N GLY A 59 -7.45 -19.28 -18.63
CA GLY A 59 -8.22 -18.18 -19.20
C GLY A 59 -7.52 -17.52 -20.39
N TYR A 60 -6.21 -17.29 -20.28
CA TYR A 60 -5.42 -16.77 -21.37
C TYR A 60 -5.38 -17.70 -22.58
N GLN A 61 -5.21 -19.01 -22.36
CA GLN A 61 -5.18 -20.02 -23.43
C GLN A 61 -6.54 -20.17 -24.14
N GLU A 62 -7.62 -20.08 -23.37
CA GLU A 62 -8.99 -20.30 -23.86
C GLU A 62 -9.59 -19.04 -24.51
N TYR A 63 -9.33 -17.85 -23.94
CA TYR A 63 -10.02 -16.60 -24.31
C TYR A 63 -9.08 -15.51 -24.83
N GLY A 64 -7.77 -15.67 -24.68
CA GLY A 64 -6.78 -14.69 -25.13
C GLY A 64 -6.46 -13.61 -24.06
N ALA A 65 -5.75 -12.57 -24.52
CA ALA A 65 -5.21 -11.50 -23.66
C ALA A 65 -6.28 -10.58 -23.08
N VAL A 66 -7.44 -10.47 -23.73
CA VAL A 66 -8.58 -9.68 -23.30
C VAL A 66 -9.76 -10.61 -23.10
N SER A 67 -10.21 -10.77 -21.88
CA SER A 67 -11.33 -11.66 -21.58
C SER A 67 -12.25 -11.07 -20.52
N ARG A 68 -13.56 -11.39 -20.61
CA ARG A 68 -14.43 -11.13 -19.47
C ARG A 68 -14.15 -12.14 -18.38
N GLY A 69 -14.23 -11.69 -17.14
CA GLY A 69 -14.02 -12.53 -15.96
C GLY A 69 -15.00 -12.18 -14.86
N ILE A 70 -15.00 -12.98 -13.82
CA ILE A 70 -15.77 -12.71 -12.62
C ILE A 70 -14.86 -12.71 -11.41
N ASN A 71 -15.01 -11.72 -10.57
CA ASN A 71 -14.32 -11.57 -9.29
C ASN A 71 -15.31 -11.27 -8.16
N PHE A 72 -14.81 -10.96 -6.97
CA PHE A 72 -15.66 -10.63 -5.82
C PHE A 72 -16.52 -9.37 -6.03
N SER A 73 -16.07 -8.45 -6.87
CA SER A 73 -16.81 -7.21 -7.21
C SER A 73 -17.80 -7.40 -8.35
N GLY A 74 -17.93 -8.61 -8.91
CA GLY A 74 -18.85 -8.87 -10.02
C GLY A 74 -18.14 -9.15 -11.34
N TRP A 75 -18.82 -8.86 -12.45
CA TRP A 75 -18.28 -9.01 -13.79
C TRP A 75 -17.29 -7.90 -14.13
N GLY A 76 -16.25 -8.25 -14.87
CA GLY A 76 -15.22 -7.30 -15.30
C GLY A 76 -14.41 -7.83 -16.48
N VAL A 77 -13.41 -7.06 -16.89
CA VAL A 77 -12.49 -7.42 -17.97
C VAL A 77 -11.13 -7.77 -17.36
N THR A 78 -10.60 -8.92 -17.76
CA THR A 78 -9.23 -9.34 -17.45
C THR A 78 -8.33 -9.00 -18.62
N LEU A 79 -7.23 -8.32 -18.34
CA LEU A 79 -6.24 -7.91 -19.32
C LEU A 79 -4.89 -8.56 -18.95
N ILE A 80 -4.25 -9.23 -19.90
CA ILE A 80 -2.99 -9.95 -19.70
C ILE A 80 -2.00 -9.60 -20.81
N GLY A 81 -0.76 -9.32 -20.44
CA GLY A 81 0.34 -9.09 -21.38
C GLY A 81 0.91 -7.68 -21.31
N PRO A 82 2.03 -7.42 -22.03
CA PRO A 82 2.74 -6.14 -21.95
C PRO A 82 1.90 -4.96 -22.47
N ASP A 83 1.15 -5.13 -23.56
CA ASP A 83 0.30 -4.06 -24.10
C ASP A 83 -0.81 -3.65 -23.12
N ALA A 84 -1.38 -4.64 -22.42
CA ALA A 84 -2.37 -4.42 -21.39
C ALA A 84 -1.77 -3.69 -20.17
N GLN A 85 -0.55 -4.05 -19.79
CA GLN A 85 0.17 -3.37 -18.71
C GLN A 85 0.51 -1.94 -19.09
N GLU A 86 0.98 -1.68 -20.30
CA GLU A 86 1.23 -0.31 -20.79
C GLU A 86 -0.06 0.51 -20.75
N LEU A 87 -1.16 0.00 -21.26
CA LEU A 87 -2.45 0.67 -21.25
C LEU A 87 -2.87 1.11 -19.84
N ILE A 88 -2.78 0.19 -18.86
CA ILE A 88 -3.24 0.44 -17.50
C ILE A 88 -2.25 1.31 -16.70
N LEU A 89 -0.94 1.01 -16.78
CA LEU A 89 0.06 1.67 -15.95
C LEU A 89 0.39 3.08 -16.43
N VAL A 90 0.39 3.30 -17.74
CA VAL A 90 0.64 4.63 -18.31
C VAL A 90 -0.63 5.47 -18.34
N ASN A 91 -1.78 4.85 -18.61
CA ASN A 91 -3.12 5.46 -18.56
C ASN A 91 -3.17 6.85 -19.25
N ARG A 92 -2.58 6.98 -20.45
CA ARG A 92 -2.43 8.27 -21.16
C ARG A 92 -3.76 8.97 -21.39
N ASP A 93 -4.78 8.22 -21.69
CA ASP A 93 -6.12 8.72 -22.02
C ASP A 93 -7.04 8.79 -20.80
N GLU A 94 -6.51 8.52 -19.60
CA GLU A 94 -7.25 8.53 -18.32
C GLU A 94 -8.53 7.67 -18.35
N ILE A 95 -8.45 6.52 -19.04
CA ILE A 95 -9.60 5.60 -19.23
C ILE A 95 -9.81 4.65 -18.02
N VAL A 96 -8.83 4.54 -17.14
CA VAL A 96 -8.92 3.73 -15.92
C VAL A 96 -8.80 4.60 -14.68
N SER A 97 -9.57 4.28 -13.66
CA SER A 97 -9.61 4.97 -12.38
C SER A 97 -9.05 4.11 -11.26
N SER A 98 -7.98 4.57 -10.64
CA SER A 98 -7.44 3.95 -9.43
C SER A 98 -8.37 4.14 -8.24
N GLU A 99 -8.95 5.33 -8.10
CA GLU A 99 -9.91 5.65 -7.04
C GLU A 99 -11.09 4.67 -7.07
N GLN A 100 -11.74 4.52 -8.22
CA GLN A 100 -12.88 3.62 -8.38
C GLN A 100 -12.50 2.15 -8.17
N GLY A 101 -11.34 1.73 -8.66
CA GLY A 101 -10.88 0.35 -8.55
C GLY A 101 -10.60 -0.07 -7.11
N TRP A 102 -9.97 0.78 -6.32
CA TRP A 102 -9.64 0.48 -4.93
C TRP A 102 -10.74 0.81 -3.94
N HIS A 103 -11.68 1.69 -4.29
CA HIS A 103 -12.76 2.10 -3.41
C HIS A 103 -13.53 0.90 -2.83
N THR A 104 -13.92 -0.05 -3.64
CA THR A 104 -14.73 -1.21 -3.23
C THR A 104 -14.05 -2.04 -2.13
N VAL A 105 -12.72 -2.07 -2.09
CA VAL A 105 -11.94 -2.85 -1.12
C VAL A 105 -11.55 -2.01 0.10
N LEU A 106 -11.14 -0.76 -0.09
CA LEU A 106 -10.44 0.01 0.92
C LEU A 106 -11.27 1.08 1.63
N TYR A 107 -12.36 1.58 1.04
CA TYR A 107 -13.05 2.80 1.50
C TYR A 107 -13.44 2.85 2.98
N LYS A 108 -13.76 1.71 3.60
CA LYS A 108 -14.15 1.67 5.03
C LYS A 108 -13.01 1.93 5.99
N LEU A 109 -11.80 1.64 5.56
CA LEU A 109 -10.61 1.68 6.41
C LEU A 109 -9.60 2.72 5.93
N PHE A 110 -9.46 2.85 4.62
CA PHE A 110 -8.57 3.77 3.94
C PHE A 110 -9.37 4.56 2.88
N PRO A 111 -10.20 5.53 3.30
CA PRO A 111 -11.12 6.22 2.38
C PRO A 111 -10.40 7.08 1.34
N ARG A 112 -9.22 7.57 1.66
CA ARG A 112 -8.37 8.38 0.79
C ARG A 112 -6.90 7.99 0.96
N GLY A 113 -6.09 8.49 0.08
CA GLY A 113 -4.66 8.24 -0.01
C GLY A 113 -4.26 8.24 -1.48
N LEU A 114 -2.97 8.30 -1.82
CA LEU A 114 -2.53 8.44 -3.21
C LEU A 114 -3.09 7.36 -4.14
N MET A 115 -3.27 6.13 -3.66
CA MET A 115 -3.82 5.02 -4.45
C MET A 115 -5.33 5.15 -4.74
N LEU A 116 -6.02 5.99 -3.95
CA LEU A 116 -7.47 6.23 -4.07
C LEU A 116 -7.76 7.62 -4.64
N MET A 117 -6.87 8.12 -5.47
CA MET A 117 -7.01 9.39 -6.16
C MET A 117 -6.69 9.21 -7.63
N ASP A 118 -7.41 9.93 -8.48
CA ASP A 118 -7.13 10.05 -9.91
C ASP A 118 -6.57 11.44 -10.21
N ASN A 119 -6.05 11.67 -11.43
CA ASN A 119 -5.60 12.98 -11.86
C ASN A 119 -6.76 13.97 -12.02
N PRO A 120 -6.56 15.27 -11.77
CA PRO A 120 -5.30 15.94 -11.39
C PRO A 120 -4.94 15.86 -9.90
N GLU A 121 -5.88 15.45 -9.03
CA GLU A 121 -5.71 15.42 -7.58
C GLU A 121 -4.51 14.55 -7.16
N HIS A 122 -4.40 13.33 -7.71
CA HIS A 122 -3.27 12.44 -7.46
C HIS A 122 -1.91 13.14 -7.68
N ARG A 123 -1.78 13.83 -8.81
CA ARG A 123 -0.52 14.53 -9.16
C ARG A 123 -0.18 15.62 -8.16
N ASN A 124 -1.17 16.40 -7.74
CA ASN A 124 -0.98 17.50 -6.80
C ASN A 124 -0.55 16.98 -5.42
N HIS A 125 -1.25 15.98 -4.89
CA HIS A 125 -0.90 15.36 -3.62
C HIS A 125 0.46 14.66 -3.68
N ARG A 126 0.74 13.89 -4.74
CA ARG A 126 2.05 13.24 -4.91
C ARG A 126 3.19 14.24 -4.92
N ARG A 127 3.01 15.40 -5.55
CA ARG A 127 4.02 16.48 -5.56
C ARG A 127 4.20 17.07 -4.17
N ALA A 128 3.11 17.40 -3.46
CA ALA A 128 3.17 17.92 -2.11
C ALA A 128 3.91 16.96 -1.15
N LEU A 129 3.61 15.67 -1.22
CA LEU A 129 4.22 14.65 -0.36
C LEU A 129 5.66 14.31 -0.74
N SER A 130 6.12 14.68 -1.95
CA SER A 130 7.48 14.39 -2.41
C SER A 130 8.57 15.01 -1.55
N VAL A 131 8.24 16.02 -0.72
CA VAL A 131 9.18 16.65 0.21
C VAL A 131 9.81 15.65 1.17
N ALA A 132 9.03 14.66 1.64
CA ALA A 132 9.50 13.64 2.56
C ALA A 132 10.47 12.62 1.92
N PHE A 133 10.56 12.59 0.59
CA PHE A 133 11.43 11.68 -0.16
C PHE A 133 12.66 12.37 -0.77
N LYS A 134 12.97 13.57 -0.33
CA LYS A 134 14.21 14.27 -0.72
C LYS A 134 15.42 13.63 -0.04
N ILE A 135 16.61 13.95 -0.56
CA ILE A 135 17.88 13.32 -0.13
C ILE A 135 18.11 13.45 1.38
N GLU A 136 17.93 14.63 1.97
CA GLU A 136 18.19 14.84 3.39
C GLU A 136 17.26 14.05 4.31
N PRO A 137 15.90 14.11 4.15
CA PRO A 137 15.01 13.22 4.88
C PRO A 137 15.34 11.73 4.68
N MET A 138 15.60 11.31 3.45
CA MET A 138 15.92 9.92 3.14
C MET A 138 17.21 9.46 3.83
N ARG A 139 18.23 10.30 3.90
CA ARG A 139 19.47 10.02 4.65
C ARG A 139 19.22 9.90 6.15
N HIS A 140 18.35 10.75 6.70
CA HIS A 140 17.93 10.66 8.10
C HIS A 140 17.23 9.31 8.38
N TYR A 141 16.26 8.93 7.55
CA TYR A 141 15.55 7.63 7.71
C TYR A 141 16.51 6.46 7.59
N PHE A 142 17.45 6.49 6.64
CA PHE A 142 18.43 5.44 6.48
C PHE A 142 19.23 5.19 7.75
N ASN A 143 19.73 6.24 8.39
CA ASN A 143 20.47 6.14 9.64
C ASN A 143 19.61 5.55 10.78
N GLY A 144 18.34 5.91 10.85
CA GLY A 144 17.40 5.34 11.81
C GLY A 144 17.14 3.86 11.53
N LEU A 145 16.86 3.51 10.26
CA LEU A 145 16.64 2.14 9.82
C LEU A 145 17.85 1.25 10.09
N GLN A 146 19.06 1.70 9.80
CA GLN A 146 20.28 0.94 10.04
C GLN A 146 20.44 0.56 11.52
N ARG A 147 20.24 1.53 12.43
CA ARG A 147 20.28 1.26 13.87
C ARG A 147 19.16 0.32 14.31
N GLY A 148 17.97 0.52 13.80
CA GLY A 148 16.80 -0.29 14.11
C GLY A 148 16.92 -1.73 13.61
N VAL A 149 17.44 -1.93 12.40
CA VAL A 149 17.73 -3.26 11.83
C VAL A 149 18.75 -4.00 12.69
N ALA A 150 19.88 -3.36 13.03
CA ALA A 150 20.90 -3.96 13.90
C ALA A 150 20.32 -4.36 15.25
N ARG A 151 19.53 -3.48 15.88
CA ARG A 151 18.85 -3.76 17.15
C ARG A 151 17.87 -4.93 17.04
N GLY A 152 17.07 -4.97 15.99
CA GLY A 152 16.05 -6.00 15.80
C GLY A 152 16.65 -7.38 15.52
N ILE A 153 17.62 -7.47 14.61
CA ILE A 153 18.29 -8.73 14.27
C ILE A 153 19.02 -9.32 15.49
N ASN A 154 19.64 -8.48 16.33
CA ASN A 154 20.30 -8.93 17.55
C ASN A 154 19.35 -9.58 18.59
N GLN A 155 18.03 -9.40 18.45
CA GLN A 155 17.01 -10.05 19.29
C GLN A 155 16.58 -11.41 18.74
N TRP A 156 16.97 -11.74 17.51
CA TRP A 156 16.62 -13.02 16.90
C TRP A 156 17.49 -14.14 17.48
N GLY A 157 16.87 -15.28 17.77
CA GLY A 157 17.59 -16.47 18.21
C GLY A 157 18.29 -17.16 17.04
N THR A 158 18.98 -18.26 17.36
CA THR A 158 19.64 -19.10 16.34
C THR A 158 18.64 -19.87 15.48
N GLU A 159 17.45 -20.12 16.02
CA GLU A 159 16.32 -20.74 15.31
C GLU A 159 15.08 -19.85 15.45
N PHE A 160 14.53 -19.42 14.34
CA PHE A 160 13.35 -18.56 14.30
C PHE A 160 12.58 -18.72 12.98
N LYS A 161 11.31 -18.31 12.99
CA LYS A 161 10.50 -18.22 11.77
C LYS A 161 10.72 -16.83 11.17
N PHE A 162 11.27 -16.77 9.96
CA PHE A 162 11.66 -15.51 9.32
C PHE A 162 10.47 -14.56 9.13
N TYR A 163 9.34 -15.03 8.57
CA TYR A 163 8.19 -14.17 8.30
C TYR A 163 7.64 -13.42 9.52
N PRO A 164 7.37 -14.07 10.67
CA PRO A 164 6.95 -13.35 11.86
C PRO A 164 8.01 -12.38 12.39
N ALA A 165 9.29 -12.75 12.32
CA ALA A 165 10.38 -11.93 12.81
C ALA A 165 10.57 -10.67 11.96
N ILE A 166 10.60 -10.80 10.63
CA ILE A 166 10.72 -9.65 9.72
C ILE A 166 9.48 -8.77 9.76
N LYS A 167 8.29 -9.35 9.91
CA LYS A 167 7.05 -8.59 10.05
C LYS A 167 7.05 -7.69 11.28
N GLN A 168 7.49 -8.19 12.42
CA GLN A 168 7.62 -7.39 13.64
C GLN A 168 8.67 -6.30 13.45
N LEU A 169 9.83 -6.65 12.91
CA LEU A 169 10.92 -5.68 12.66
C LEU A 169 10.46 -4.54 11.75
N THR A 170 9.82 -4.83 10.63
CA THR A 170 9.36 -3.80 9.70
C THR A 170 8.28 -2.90 10.31
N LEU A 171 7.42 -3.42 11.21
CA LEU A 171 6.47 -2.60 11.97
C LEU A 171 7.16 -1.62 12.92
N ASP A 172 8.16 -2.11 13.66
CA ASP A 172 8.88 -1.29 14.63
C ASP A 172 9.71 -0.21 13.92
N LEU A 173 10.32 -0.55 12.78
CA LEU A 173 11.04 0.41 11.93
C LEU A 173 10.10 1.46 11.33
N ALA A 174 8.89 1.04 10.92
CA ALA A 174 7.90 1.97 10.38
C ALA A 174 7.39 2.95 11.46
N ALA A 175 7.18 2.51 12.70
CA ALA A 175 6.77 3.39 13.79
C ALA A 175 7.85 4.46 14.08
N ASP A 176 9.12 4.09 14.04
CA ASP A 176 10.23 5.03 14.24
C ASP A 176 10.38 5.99 13.05
N ALA A 177 10.55 5.46 11.84
CA ALA A 177 10.81 6.28 10.66
C ALA A 177 9.61 7.13 10.21
N PHE A 178 8.38 6.59 10.30
CA PHE A 178 7.21 7.27 9.79
C PHE A 178 6.53 8.16 10.83
N LEU A 179 6.53 7.74 12.08
CA LEU A 179 5.79 8.44 13.14
C LEU A 179 6.71 9.15 14.13
N GLY A 180 8.03 8.92 14.08
CA GLY A 180 8.97 9.41 15.07
C GLY A 180 8.70 8.83 16.46
N LEU A 181 8.07 7.65 16.54
CA LEU A 181 7.76 6.99 17.79
C LEU A 181 8.89 6.02 18.19
N PRO A 182 9.52 6.23 19.35
CA PRO A 182 10.52 5.29 19.84
C PRO A 182 9.88 3.93 20.15
N TRP A 183 10.67 2.86 20.01
CA TRP A 183 10.21 1.51 20.33
C TRP A 183 9.74 1.42 21.77
N GLY A 184 8.49 1.06 21.96
CA GLY A 184 7.87 0.99 23.27
C GLY A 184 6.36 0.72 23.23
N PRO A 185 5.68 0.81 24.39
CA PRO A 185 4.27 0.45 24.49
C PRO A 185 3.35 1.28 23.58
N GLU A 186 3.66 2.55 23.34
CA GLU A 186 2.86 3.40 22.47
C GLU A 186 3.02 2.99 21.00
N ALA A 187 4.25 2.80 20.50
CA ALA A 187 4.51 2.28 19.17
C ALA A 187 3.81 0.93 18.97
N GLN A 188 3.83 0.05 19.97
CA GLN A 188 3.15 -1.23 19.90
C GLN A 188 1.62 -1.11 19.83
N ARG A 189 1.03 -0.15 20.58
CA ARG A 189 -0.40 0.16 20.53
C ARG A 189 -0.82 0.65 19.15
N ILE A 190 -0.06 1.54 18.55
CA ILE A 190 -0.28 2.07 17.20
C ILE A 190 -0.11 0.95 16.16
N ASN A 191 0.95 0.16 16.25
CA ASN A 191 1.20 -0.97 15.36
C ASN A 191 0.07 -2.01 15.41
N THR A 192 -0.45 -2.32 16.61
CA THR A 192 -1.58 -3.24 16.77
C THR A 192 -2.84 -2.70 16.08
N ALA A 193 -3.17 -1.45 16.29
CA ALA A 193 -4.33 -0.79 15.65
C ALA A 193 -4.20 -0.80 14.14
N PHE A 194 -2.99 -0.55 13.64
CA PHE A 194 -2.68 -0.57 12.22
C PHE A 194 -2.83 -1.99 11.62
N VAL A 195 -2.26 -3.02 12.26
CA VAL A 195 -2.38 -4.41 11.82
C VAL A 195 -3.85 -4.86 11.78
N ASP A 196 -4.64 -4.50 12.79
CA ASP A 196 -6.08 -4.78 12.80
C ASP A 196 -6.81 -4.12 11.62
N MET A 197 -6.42 -2.90 11.25
CA MET A 197 -6.98 -2.17 10.11
C MET A 197 -6.63 -2.85 8.78
N VAL A 198 -5.37 -3.25 8.59
CA VAL A 198 -4.93 -3.95 7.37
C VAL A 198 -5.61 -5.31 7.25
N GLN A 199 -5.67 -6.10 8.31
CA GLN A 199 -6.36 -7.40 8.30
C GLN A 199 -7.85 -7.26 7.97
N ALA A 200 -8.49 -6.20 8.44
CA ALA A 200 -9.88 -5.94 8.14
C ALA A 200 -10.12 -5.61 6.66
N SER A 201 -9.15 -4.99 5.97
CA SER A 201 -9.28 -4.63 4.55
C SER A 201 -9.44 -5.85 3.64
N VAL A 202 -8.88 -6.99 4.02
CA VAL A 202 -8.92 -8.25 3.26
C VAL A 202 -9.91 -9.28 3.82
N THR A 203 -10.70 -8.92 4.84
CA THR A 203 -11.67 -9.86 5.42
C THR A 203 -12.89 -10.08 4.52
N VAL A 204 -13.39 -11.30 4.50
CA VAL A 204 -14.61 -11.68 3.77
C VAL A 204 -15.86 -11.08 4.42
N ILE A 205 -15.90 -11.05 5.76
CA ILE A 205 -17.04 -10.47 6.51
C ILE A 205 -16.82 -8.98 6.65
N ARG A 206 -17.46 -8.21 5.74
CA ARG A 206 -17.34 -6.75 5.64
C ARG A 206 -18.25 -5.95 6.61
N LYS A 207 -18.99 -6.65 7.49
CA LYS A 207 -19.85 -6.02 8.50
C LYS A 207 -19.11 -5.89 9.84
N PRO A 208 -19.19 -4.75 10.54
CA PRO A 208 -18.49 -4.51 11.80
C PRO A 208 -19.23 -5.13 12.99
N ILE A 209 -19.41 -6.46 12.96
CA ILE A 209 -19.98 -7.20 14.06
C ILE A 209 -18.93 -7.32 15.16
N ILE A 210 -19.31 -7.15 16.42
CA ILE A 210 -18.40 -7.22 17.57
C ILE A 210 -17.57 -8.53 17.54
N GLY A 211 -16.26 -8.39 17.69
CA GLY A 211 -15.31 -9.50 17.68
C GLY A 211 -14.78 -9.89 16.28
N THR A 212 -15.38 -9.39 15.20
CA THR A 212 -14.88 -9.65 13.84
C THR A 212 -13.63 -8.82 13.51
N PRO A 213 -12.81 -9.24 12.53
CA PRO A 213 -11.71 -8.42 12.04
C PRO A 213 -12.16 -7.02 11.59
N MET A 214 -13.30 -6.90 10.91
CA MET A 214 -13.83 -5.59 10.47
C MET A 214 -14.12 -4.67 11.65
N TRP A 215 -14.69 -5.20 12.74
CA TRP A 215 -14.95 -4.40 13.95
C TRP A 215 -13.63 -3.91 14.60
N ARG A 216 -12.61 -4.80 14.71
CA ARG A 216 -11.30 -4.41 15.22
C ARG A 216 -10.64 -3.36 14.33
N GLY A 217 -10.68 -3.56 13.00
CA GLY A 217 -10.09 -2.63 12.04
C GLY A 217 -10.70 -1.23 12.09
N ILE A 218 -12.03 -1.12 12.22
CA ILE A 218 -12.70 0.18 12.36
C ILE A 218 -12.28 0.88 13.67
N ARG A 219 -12.16 0.14 14.77
CA ARG A 219 -11.66 0.68 16.02
C ARG A 219 -10.18 1.08 15.93
N GLY A 220 -9.38 0.26 15.24
CA GLY A 220 -7.98 0.58 14.95
C GLY A 220 -7.86 1.88 14.15
N ARG A 221 -8.68 2.03 13.11
CA ARG A 221 -8.73 3.26 12.32
C ARG A 221 -9.08 4.48 13.19
N GLN A 222 -10.10 4.37 14.04
CA GLN A 222 -10.46 5.47 14.94
C GLN A 222 -9.30 5.86 15.84
N LEU A 223 -8.62 4.87 16.45
CA LEU A 223 -7.47 5.12 17.31
C LEU A 223 -6.34 5.83 16.56
N LEU A 224 -6.04 5.42 15.32
CA LEU A 224 -5.01 6.06 14.50
C LEU A 224 -5.41 7.48 14.10
N CYS A 225 -6.65 7.70 13.69
CA CYS A 225 -7.14 9.04 13.38
C CYS A 225 -7.07 9.98 14.57
N ASP A 226 -7.48 9.52 15.76
CA ASP A 226 -7.40 10.29 16.99
C ASP A 226 -5.95 10.62 17.36
N PHE A 227 -5.04 9.66 17.22
CA PHE A 227 -3.60 9.86 17.41
C PHE A 227 -3.07 10.93 16.46
N PHE A 228 -3.30 10.80 15.16
CA PHE A 228 -2.83 11.78 14.19
C PHE A 228 -3.42 13.17 14.44
N GLN A 229 -4.72 13.25 14.72
CA GLN A 229 -5.39 14.52 15.01
C GLN A 229 -4.78 15.25 16.21
N GLN A 230 -4.35 14.53 17.24
CA GLN A 230 -3.71 15.09 18.43
C GLN A 230 -2.24 15.49 18.19
N GLU A 231 -1.56 14.80 17.27
CA GLU A 231 -0.15 15.01 17.02
C GLU A 231 0.14 16.06 15.94
N ILE A 232 -0.77 16.28 14.97
CA ILE A 232 -0.59 17.26 13.89
C ILE A 232 -0.24 18.66 14.41
N PRO A 233 -1.00 19.25 15.38
CA PRO A 233 -0.70 20.61 15.87
C PRO A 233 0.70 20.75 16.49
N LYS A 234 1.23 19.66 17.05
CA LYS A 234 2.57 19.66 17.68
C LYS A 234 3.70 19.63 16.65
N ARG A 235 3.42 19.20 15.41
CA ARG A 235 4.39 19.00 14.33
C ARG A 235 4.36 20.11 13.29
N ARG A 236 3.23 20.82 13.17
CA ARG A 236 3.11 21.94 12.23
C ARG A 236 4.05 23.07 12.61
N GLY A 237 4.83 23.54 11.61
CA GLY A 237 5.83 24.57 11.79
C GLY A 237 7.09 24.14 12.54
N GLY A 238 7.20 22.85 12.90
CA GLY A 238 8.40 22.26 13.48
C GLY A 238 9.39 21.76 12.42
N ASP A 239 10.55 21.32 12.89
CA ASP A 239 11.69 20.83 12.10
C ASP A 239 11.87 19.29 12.21
N GLY A 240 10.82 18.57 12.58
CA GLY A 240 10.83 17.13 12.69
C GLY A 240 11.17 16.46 11.34
N GLU A 241 12.06 15.46 11.38
CA GLU A 241 12.60 14.80 10.19
C GLU A 241 11.86 13.50 9.82
N ASP A 242 10.96 13.00 10.70
CA ASP A 242 10.12 11.84 10.37
C ASP A 242 9.07 12.16 9.29
N PHE A 243 8.55 11.11 8.60
CA PHE A 243 7.58 11.29 7.52
C PHE A 243 6.34 12.06 7.95
N PHE A 244 5.83 11.80 9.15
CA PHE A 244 4.64 12.47 9.64
C PHE A 244 4.87 13.99 9.82
N SER A 245 6.01 14.37 10.39
CA SER A 245 6.41 15.78 10.51
C SER A 245 6.57 16.44 9.14
N GLN A 246 7.16 15.75 8.17
CA GLN A 246 7.28 16.23 6.80
C GLN A 246 5.91 16.40 6.14
N PHE A 247 4.97 15.47 6.32
CA PHE A 247 3.61 15.58 5.77
C PHE A 247 2.79 16.68 6.45
N CYS A 248 2.95 16.89 7.75
CA CYS A 248 2.32 18.00 8.46
C CYS A 248 2.73 19.37 7.88
N ASN A 249 3.93 19.47 7.32
CA ASN A 249 4.49 20.71 6.77
C ASN A 249 4.51 20.74 5.22
N ALA A 250 3.99 19.70 4.56
CA ALA A 250 3.88 19.63 3.13
C ALA A 250 2.88 20.67 2.59
N ARG A 251 3.23 21.27 1.43
CA ARG A 251 2.41 22.30 0.79
C ARG A 251 1.98 21.86 -0.60
N ASN A 252 0.75 22.21 -0.96
CA ASN A 252 0.21 22.05 -2.29
C ASN A 252 0.84 23.05 -3.27
N ASP A 253 0.42 23.02 -4.53
CA ASP A 253 0.93 23.90 -5.59
C ASP A 253 0.59 25.39 -5.35
N ASP A 254 -0.44 25.70 -4.57
CA ASP A 254 -0.84 27.04 -4.18
C ASP A 254 -0.05 27.56 -2.97
N GLY A 255 0.85 26.75 -2.42
CA GLY A 255 1.65 27.06 -1.24
C GLY A 255 0.92 26.89 0.08
N GLU A 256 -0.29 26.34 0.08
CA GLU A 256 -1.07 26.06 1.28
C GLU A 256 -0.67 24.72 1.91
N LEU A 257 -0.73 24.65 3.23
CA LEU A 257 -0.52 23.38 3.94
C LEU A 257 -1.64 22.38 3.59
N LEU A 258 -1.30 21.11 3.51
CA LEU A 258 -2.31 20.06 3.48
C LEU A 258 -3.20 20.17 4.73
N SER A 259 -4.50 19.95 4.58
CA SER A 259 -5.44 19.91 5.70
C SER A 259 -5.11 18.76 6.66
N ASP A 260 -5.57 18.83 7.89
CA ASP A 260 -5.35 17.77 8.86
C ASP A 260 -5.92 16.44 8.39
N GLN A 261 -7.08 16.45 7.72
CA GLN A 261 -7.69 15.23 7.18
C GLN A 261 -6.83 14.62 6.05
N GLU A 262 -6.29 15.43 5.16
CA GLU A 262 -5.39 14.95 4.09
C GLU A 262 -4.13 14.32 4.68
N VAL A 263 -3.54 14.95 5.70
CA VAL A 263 -2.36 14.38 6.40
C VAL A 263 -2.72 13.04 7.05
N ILE A 264 -3.86 12.94 7.75
CA ILE A 264 -4.33 11.70 8.38
C ILE A 264 -4.52 10.59 7.34
N ASP A 265 -5.17 10.90 6.24
CA ASP A 265 -5.44 9.92 5.18
C ASP A 265 -4.15 9.43 4.53
N HIS A 266 -3.21 10.33 4.24
CA HIS A 266 -1.91 9.96 3.68
C HIS A 266 -1.04 9.17 4.64
N MET A 267 -1.06 9.49 5.94
CA MET A 267 -0.30 8.74 6.94
C MET A 267 -0.84 7.32 7.12
N ASN A 268 -2.17 7.17 7.23
CA ASN A 268 -2.79 5.84 7.28
C ASN A 268 -2.45 5.02 6.03
N PHE A 269 -2.51 5.65 4.86
CA PHE A 269 -2.21 5.01 3.60
C PHE A 269 -0.72 4.65 3.46
N LEU A 270 0.20 5.54 3.84
CA LEU A 270 1.64 5.29 3.81
C LEU A 270 2.02 4.06 4.65
N MET A 271 1.49 3.99 5.87
CA MET A 271 1.72 2.83 6.74
C MET A 271 1.25 1.53 6.08
N MET A 272 0.07 1.52 5.45
CA MET A 272 -0.44 0.35 4.74
C MET A 272 0.47 -0.05 3.57
N ALA A 273 0.86 0.91 2.74
CA ALA A 273 1.63 0.64 1.54
C ALA A 273 3.04 0.13 1.85
N ALA A 274 3.69 0.65 2.88
CA ALA A 274 5.08 0.38 3.16
C ALA A 274 5.34 -0.94 3.90
N HIS A 275 4.44 -1.34 4.80
CA HIS A 275 4.71 -2.45 5.71
C HIS A 275 4.60 -3.84 5.06
N ASP A 276 3.43 -4.20 4.53
CA ASP A 276 3.18 -5.57 4.05
C ASP A 276 3.95 -5.88 2.75
N THR A 277 4.14 -4.89 1.89
CA THR A 277 4.91 -5.05 0.65
C THR A 277 6.37 -5.34 0.93
N LEU A 278 7.00 -4.59 1.82
CA LEU A 278 8.39 -4.81 2.23
C LEU A 278 8.57 -6.17 2.92
N THR A 279 7.67 -6.52 3.85
CA THR A 279 7.68 -7.82 4.53
C THR A 279 7.59 -8.98 3.53
N SER A 280 6.71 -8.88 2.54
CA SER A 280 6.53 -9.90 1.51
C SER A 280 7.76 -10.03 0.62
N SER A 281 8.29 -8.91 0.13
CA SER A 281 9.50 -8.89 -0.73
C SER A 281 10.72 -9.48 -0.02
N LEU A 282 10.98 -9.08 1.21
CA LEU A 282 12.09 -9.61 2.01
C LEU A 282 11.91 -11.11 2.30
N THR A 283 10.69 -11.55 2.59
CA THR A 283 10.41 -12.97 2.84
C THR A 283 10.66 -13.79 1.57
N SER A 284 10.22 -13.32 0.42
CA SER A 284 10.45 -13.98 -0.87
C SER A 284 11.94 -14.02 -1.22
N ALA A 285 12.65 -12.89 -1.09
CA ALA A 285 14.09 -12.83 -1.37
C ALA A 285 14.87 -13.82 -0.50
N VAL A 286 14.63 -13.83 0.82
CA VAL A 286 15.31 -14.75 1.74
C VAL A 286 14.93 -16.20 1.48
N TYR A 287 13.66 -16.49 1.16
CA TYR A 287 13.22 -17.84 0.80
C TYR A 287 13.96 -18.37 -0.44
N PHE A 288 14.02 -17.58 -1.51
CA PHE A 288 14.69 -18.00 -2.74
C PHE A 288 16.21 -18.09 -2.57
N LEU A 289 16.83 -17.19 -1.84
CA LEU A 289 18.28 -17.28 -1.53
C LEU A 289 18.58 -18.52 -0.66
N ALA A 290 17.76 -18.83 0.33
CA ALA A 290 17.92 -20.03 1.15
C ALA A 290 17.74 -21.33 0.37
N ALA A 291 16.85 -21.32 -0.64
CA ALA A 291 16.64 -22.46 -1.54
C ALA A 291 17.78 -22.63 -2.57
N ASN A 292 18.59 -21.60 -2.80
CA ASN A 292 19.67 -21.57 -3.80
C ASN A 292 20.98 -21.07 -3.15
N PRO A 293 21.71 -21.95 -2.44
CA PRO A 293 22.89 -21.56 -1.62
C PRO A 293 24.01 -20.85 -2.41
N GLU A 294 24.16 -21.16 -3.68
CA GLU A 294 25.14 -20.51 -4.56
C GLU A 294 24.84 -19.01 -4.72
N TRP A 295 23.58 -18.65 -4.90
CA TRP A 295 23.17 -17.25 -5.00
C TRP A 295 23.22 -16.52 -3.66
N MET A 296 22.93 -17.23 -2.57
CA MET A 296 23.14 -16.70 -1.22
C MET A 296 24.62 -16.35 -1.00
N THR A 297 25.53 -17.29 -1.30
CA THR A 297 26.97 -17.06 -1.18
C THR A 297 27.42 -15.89 -2.05
N TRP A 298 26.98 -15.86 -3.29
CA TRP A 298 27.32 -14.79 -4.24
C TRP A 298 26.86 -13.40 -3.76
N ALA A 299 25.68 -13.30 -3.17
CA ALA A 299 25.18 -12.04 -2.59
C ALA A 299 25.96 -11.66 -1.32
N CYS A 300 26.23 -12.63 -0.43
CA CYS A 300 27.00 -12.38 0.80
C CYS A 300 28.43 -11.89 0.52
N GLU A 301 29.10 -12.42 -0.50
CA GLU A 301 30.44 -11.96 -0.89
C GLU A 301 30.49 -10.46 -1.23
N GLU A 302 29.43 -9.88 -1.74
CA GLU A 302 29.36 -8.43 -2.00
C GLU A 302 29.32 -7.65 -0.68
N VAL A 303 28.44 -8.08 0.24
CA VAL A 303 28.29 -7.44 1.56
C VAL A 303 29.58 -7.57 2.38
N ASP A 304 30.26 -8.72 2.32
CA ASP A 304 31.51 -8.94 3.03
C ASP A 304 32.65 -8.05 2.53
N ARG A 305 32.63 -7.66 1.25
CA ARG A 305 33.59 -6.69 0.66
C ARG A 305 33.30 -5.24 1.04
N GLN A 306 32.06 -4.94 1.37
CA GLN A 306 31.58 -3.60 1.71
C GLN A 306 30.83 -3.62 3.05
N PRO A 307 31.51 -3.81 4.19
CA PRO A 307 30.85 -3.98 5.48
C PRO A 307 30.18 -2.70 5.97
N ASP A 308 30.61 -1.54 5.49
CA ASP A 308 30.07 -0.25 5.87
C ASP A 308 28.97 0.18 4.87
N ILE A 309 27.70 -0.05 5.23
CA ILE A 309 26.56 0.36 4.45
C ILE A 309 26.15 1.78 4.86
N SER A 310 26.06 2.68 3.90
CA SER A 310 25.60 4.06 4.08
C SER A 310 24.60 4.43 2.98
N TYR A 311 23.85 5.53 3.19
CA TYR A 311 22.95 6.04 2.15
C TYR A 311 23.68 6.34 0.84
N ASP A 312 24.93 6.81 0.92
CA ASP A 312 25.70 7.27 -0.24
C ASP A 312 26.29 6.11 -1.08
N ASN A 313 26.47 4.92 -0.49
CA ASN A 313 26.98 3.74 -1.21
C ASN A 313 25.97 2.64 -1.47
N LEU A 314 24.66 2.92 -1.28
CA LEU A 314 23.62 1.91 -1.56
C LEU A 314 23.65 1.40 -3.01
N ASN A 315 23.98 2.27 -3.96
CA ASN A 315 24.05 1.90 -5.38
C ASN A 315 25.26 1.03 -5.73
N ASP A 316 26.21 0.85 -4.82
CA ASP A 316 27.39 0.00 -5.03
C ASP A 316 27.08 -1.49 -4.76
N PHE A 317 25.88 -1.79 -4.23
CA PHE A 317 25.41 -3.16 -3.97
C PHE A 317 24.65 -3.73 -5.17
N GLU A 318 25.33 -3.89 -6.29
CA GLU A 318 24.73 -4.32 -7.57
C GLU A 318 24.12 -5.72 -7.50
N ARG A 319 24.77 -6.65 -6.75
CA ARG A 319 24.28 -8.04 -6.61
C ARG A 319 22.96 -8.10 -5.81
N LEU A 320 22.88 -7.34 -4.73
CA LEU A 320 21.66 -7.22 -3.95
C LEU A 320 20.54 -6.56 -4.77
N GLU A 321 20.88 -5.56 -5.59
CA GLU A 321 19.90 -4.96 -6.50
C GLU A 321 19.36 -5.99 -7.51
N MET A 322 20.21 -6.85 -8.06
CA MET A 322 19.79 -7.94 -8.96
C MET A 322 18.86 -8.93 -8.25
N VAL A 323 19.15 -9.31 -7.01
CA VAL A 323 18.29 -10.20 -6.21
C VAL A 323 16.89 -9.61 -6.04
N PHE A 324 16.78 -8.29 -5.85
CA PHE A 324 15.47 -7.63 -5.72
C PHE A 324 14.75 -7.41 -7.05
N LYS A 325 15.44 -7.43 -8.17
CA LYS A 325 14.84 -7.33 -9.51
C LYS A 325 14.25 -8.66 -10.01
N GLU A 326 14.82 -9.78 -9.57
CA GLU A 326 14.30 -11.13 -9.86
C GLU A 326 13.14 -11.54 -8.94
#